data_d74f0fec0a7757ac28089377adb7a991
#
_entry.id   d74f0fec0a7757ac28089377adb7a991
#
_cell.length_a   1.000
_cell.length_b   1.000
_cell.length_c   1.000
_cell.angle_alpha   90.00
_cell.angle_beta   90.00
_cell.angle_gamma   90.00
#
_symmetry.space_group_name_H-M   'P 1'
#
loop_
_entity.id
_entity.type
_entity.pdbx_description
1 polymer ?
#
loop_
_entity_poly.entity_id
_entity_poly.type
_entity_poly.pdbx_seq_one_letter_code
_entity_poly.pdbx_strand_id
1 'polypeptide(L)'
;LMGRTGCGKTTLLEIICGLRQPRRGRVIVADRDVTHELPGERGIGYVPQDGAMFPTFTVREQLGFALRLRRRPSDEINTRVSELAGELGVAHLLDRLPQHLSGGERQRVALGRALAAKPKVLLLDEPLSALDEELRDDLAALLKRVQREHGITALHITHSRAESATLADVVFRLDGGRVVETPD
;
A
#
# COMPACT_ATOMS: atom_id res chain seq x y z
N LEU A 1 -10.23 -6.68 -3.88
CA LEU A 1 -10.22 -8.12 -4.17
C LEU A 1 -10.61 -8.91 -2.93
N MET A 2 -11.68 -9.67 -3.03
CA MET A 2 -12.19 -10.53 -1.95
C MET A 2 -11.92 -12.01 -2.22
N GLY A 3 -12.04 -12.86 -1.20
CA GLY A 3 -11.90 -14.30 -1.32
C GLY A 3 -11.56 -14.97 0.02
N ARG A 4 -11.71 -16.29 0.10
CA ARG A 4 -11.44 -17.06 1.33
C ARG A 4 -9.96 -16.97 1.73
N THR A 5 -9.67 -17.10 3.03
CA THR A 5 -8.27 -17.20 3.50
C THR A 5 -7.57 -18.38 2.81
N GLY A 6 -6.33 -18.17 2.38
CA GLY A 6 -5.53 -19.19 1.68
C GLY A 6 -5.85 -19.38 0.20
N CYS A 7 -6.78 -18.63 -0.41
CA CYS A 7 -7.08 -18.77 -1.84
C CYS A 7 -6.04 -18.13 -2.78
N GLY A 8 -5.00 -17.49 -2.24
CA GLY A 8 -3.88 -16.95 -3.04
C GLY A 8 -3.90 -15.44 -3.29
N LYS A 9 -4.71 -14.65 -2.56
CA LYS A 9 -4.78 -13.18 -2.73
C LYS A 9 -3.44 -12.50 -2.53
N THR A 10 -2.78 -12.75 -1.39
CA THR A 10 -1.43 -12.22 -1.11
C THR A 10 -0.42 -12.66 -2.15
N THR A 11 -0.46 -13.93 -2.59
CA THR A 11 0.40 -14.43 -3.68
C THR A 11 0.19 -13.65 -4.98
N LEU A 12 -1.06 -13.29 -5.29
CA LEU A 12 -1.36 -12.45 -6.46
C LEU A 12 -0.74 -11.05 -6.31
N LEU A 13 -0.86 -10.41 -5.12
CA LEU A 13 -0.19 -9.12 -4.88
C LEU A 13 1.33 -9.23 -4.96
N GLU A 14 1.92 -10.30 -4.39
CA GLU A 14 3.36 -10.55 -4.48
C GLU A 14 3.85 -10.68 -5.94
N ILE A 15 3.05 -11.31 -6.80
CA ILE A 15 3.35 -11.41 -8.23
C ILE A 15 3.23 -10.03 -8.90
N ILE A 16 2.18 -9.27 -8.62
CA ILE A 16 1.96 -7.95 -9.21
C ILE A 16 3.09 -6.99 -8.80
N CYS A 17 3.46 -6.95 -7.51
CA CYS A 17 4.53 -6.06 -7.05
C CYS A 17 5.95 -6.58 -7.37
N GLY A 18 6.10 -7.83 -7.86
CA GLY A 18 7.37 -8.37 -8.31
C GLY A 18 8.19 -9.13 -7.26
N LEU A 19 7.62 -9.38 -6.09
CA LEU A 19 8.25 -10.21 -5.05
C LEU A 19 8.25 -11.70 -5.42
N ARG A 20 7.38 -12.08 -6.37
CA ARG A 20 7.27 -13.44 -6.89
C ARG A 20 7.09 -13.41 -8.41
N GLN A 21 7.72 -14.34 -9.11
CA GLN A 21 7.56 -14.48 -10.56
C GLN A 21 6.31 -15.32 -10.89
N PRO A 22 5.50 -14.91 -11.88
CA PRO A 22 4.40 -15.74 -12.37
C PRO A 22 4.95 -16.95 -13.12
N ARG A 23 4.29 -18.11 -12.97
CA ARG A 23 4.65 -19.29 -13.78
C ARG A 23 4.25 -19.14 -15.25
N ARG A 24 3.18 -18.40 -15.51
CA ARG A 24 2.65 -18.09 -16.86
C ARG A 24 1.91 -16.76 -16.79
N GLY A 25 1.77 -16.09 -17.93
CA GLY A 25 1.07 -14.80 -18.02
C GLY A 25 2.01 -13.61 -17.90
N ARG A 26 1.42 -12.42 -17.87
CA ARG A 26 2.13 -11.14 -17.81
C ARG A 26 1.51 -10.20 -16.79
N VAL A 27 2.30 -9.30 -16.24
CA VAL A 27 1.87 -8.19 -15.40
C VAL A 27 2.03 -6.91 -16.20
N ILE A 28 0.92 -6.23 -16.47
CA ILE A 28 0.89 -4.97 -17.21
C ILE A 28 0.43 -3.87 -16.26
N VAL A 29 1.21 -2.80 -16.15
CA VAL A 29 0.92 -1.64 -15.31
C VAL A 29 1.00 -0.38 -16.17
N ALA A 30 -0.11 0.34 -16.32
CA ALA A 30 -0.20 1.53 -17.15
C ALA A 30 0.41 1.29 -18.56
N ASP A 31 -0.10 0.27 -19.26
CA ASP A 31 0.27 -0.18 -20.60
C ASP A 31 1.72 -0.66 -20.76
N ARG A 32 2.46 -0.80 -19.67
CA ARG A 32 3.84 -1.31 -19.67
C ARG A 32 3.88 -2.74 -19.12
N ASP A 33 4.53 -3.65 -19.84
CA ASP A 33 4.81 -5.00 -19.35
C ASP A 33 5.96 -4.92 -18.31
N VAL A 34 5.63 -5.19 -17.05
CA VAL A 34 6.56 -5.14 -15.92
C VAL A 34 6.88 -6.54 -15.37
N THR A 35 6.53 -7.59 -16.09
CA THR A 35 6.61 -8.98 -15.61
C THR A 35 8.00 -9.34 -15.07
N HIS A 36 9.04 -8.91 -15.74
CA HIS A 36 10.43 -9.24 -15.40
C HIS A 36 11.19 -8.09 -14.73
N GLU A 37 10.51 -6.96 -14.48
CA GLU A 37 11.13 -5.83 -13.79
C GLU A 37 11.26 -6.09 -12.28
N LEU A 38 12.26 -5.48 -11.66
CA LEU A 38 12.43 -5.52 -10.21
C LEU A 38 11.29 -4.77 -9.51
N PRO A 39 10.92 -5.14 -8.28
CA PRO A 39 9.80 -4.50 -7.55
C PRO A 39 9.87 -2.97 -7.53
N GLY A 40 11.07 -2.40 -7.29
CA GLY A 40 11.27 -0.95 -7.22
C GLY A 40 11.10 -0.19 -8.54
N GLU A 41 11.06 -0.90 -9.69
CA GLU A 41 10.98 -0.33 -11.04
C GLU A 41 9.56 -0.36 -11.61
N ARG A 42 8.65 -1.16 -11.03
CA ARG A 42 7.28 -1.37 -11.52
C ARG A 42 6.36 -0.16 -11.35
N GLY A 43 6.76 0.86 -10.57
CA GLY A 43 5.92 2.01 -10.28
C GLY A 43 4.72 1.68 -9.37
N ILE A 44 4.87 0.65 -8.54
CA ILE A 44 3.87 0.13 -7.61
C ILE A 44 4.29 0.46 -6.17
N GLY A 45 3.37 0.96 -5.38
CA GLY A 45 3.47 1.02 -3.92
C GLY A 45 2.80 -0.21 -3.31
N TYR A 46 3.43 -0.83 -2.32
CA TYR A 46 2.88 -2.00 -1.63
C TYR A 46 2.87 -1.80 -0.12
N VAL A 47 1.71 -2.03 0.47
CA VAL A 47 1.48 -2.03 1.92
C VAL A 47 1.09 -3.44 2.32
N PRO A 48 2.01 -4.23 2.93
CA PRO A 48 1.72 -5.56 3.44
C PRO A 48 0.87 -5.49 4.71
N GLN A 49 0.22 -6.59 5.04
CA GLN A 49 -0.72 -6.73 6.16
C GLN A 49 -0.12 -6.32 7.52
N ASP A 50 1.14 -6.65 7.77
CA ASP A 50 1.87 -6.35 9.02
C ASP A 50 2.54 -4.97 9.03
N GLY A 51 2.39 -4.19 7.95
CA GLY A 51 3.06 -2.90 7.76
C GLY A 51 4.58 -3.00 7.54
N ALA A 52 5.22 -4.15 7.76
CA ALA A 52 6.61 -4.52 7.50
C ALA A 52 7.62 -3.35 7.60
N MET A 53 7.75 -2.74 8.78
CA MET A 53 8.64 -1.60 8.99
C MET A 53 10.10 -2.04 9.22
N PHE A 54 11.05 -1.19 8.84
CA PHE A 54 12.45 -1.34 9.22
C PHE A 54 12.61 -0.99 10.71
N PRO A 55 12.98 -1.93 11.59
CA PRO A 55 12.90 -1.73 13.04
C PRO A 55 13.86 -0.67 13.56
N THR A 56 14.95 -0.40 12.85
CA THR A 56 16.01 0.56 13.21
C THR A 56 15.85 1.93 12.57
N PHE A 57 14.84 2.13 11.70
CA PHE A 57 14.60 3.38 11.00
C PHE A 57 13.54 4.19 11.72
N THR A 58 13.79 5.48 11.89
CA THR A 58 12.78 6.45 12.32
C THR A 58 11.66 6.59 11.28
N VAL A 59 10.52 7.16 11.66
CA VAL A 59 9.43 7.47 10.72
C VAL A 59 9.94 8.30 9.54
N ARG A 60 10.78 9.30 9.77
CA ARG A 60 11.44 10.11 8.74
C ARG A 60 12.21 9.24 7.75
N GLU A 61 12.96 8.29 8.25
CA GLU A 61 13.76 7.37 7.44
C GLU A 61 12.90 6.38 6.67
N GLN A 62 11.81 5.88 7.27
CA GLN A 62 10.82 5.05 6.60
C GLN A 62 10.23 5.78 5.38
N LEU A 63 9.72 7.01 5.59
CA LEU A 63 9.10 7.81 4.53
C LEU A 63 10.10 8.18 3.42
N GLY A 64 11.35 8.49 3.78
CA GLY A 64 12.40 8.86 2.82
C GLY A 64 13.07 7.69 2.10
N PHE A 65 12.82 6.43 2.52
CA PHE A 65 13.61 5.27 2.09
C PHE A 65 13.64 5.08 0.57
N ALA A 66 12.48 5.08 -0.08
CA ALA A 66 12.39 4.84 -1.53
C ALA A 66 13.11 5.92 -2.36
N LEU A 67 13.12 7.16 -1.89
CA LEU A 67 13.79 8.28 -2.56
C LEU A 67 15.31 8.21 -2.35
N ARG A 68 15.77 7.82 -1.13
CA ARG A 68 17.20 7.58 -0.86
C ARG A 68 17.76 6.45 -1.74
N LEU A 69 17.01 5.35 -1.88
CA LEU A 69 17.40 4.23 -2.74
C LEU A 69 17.54 4.67 -4.20
N ARG A 70 16.71 5.61 -4.64
CA ARG A 70 16.78 6.24 -5.98
C ARG A 70 17.79 7.39 -6.07
N ARG A 71 18.61 7.60 -5.02
CA ARG A 71 19.66 8.64 -4.95
C ARG A 71 19.14 10.05 -5.25
N ARG A 72 17.89 10.37 -4.78
CA ARG A 72 17.36 11.71 -4.94
C ARG A 72 18.09 12.69 -4.01
N PRO A 73 18.15 14.00 -4.36
CA PRO A 73 18.75 15.04 -3.52
C PRO A 73 18.09 15.10 -2.12
N SER A 74 18.86 15.48 -1.11
CA SER A 74 18.39 15.52 0.27
C SER A 74 17.26 16.50 0.52
N ASP A 75 17.27 17.64 -0.16
CA ASP A 75 16.21 18.65 -0.12
C ASP A 75 14.88 18.10 -0.68
N GLU A 76 14.92 17.38 -1.81
CA GLU A 76 13.75 16.72 -2.38
C GLU A 76 13.20 15.65 -1.41
N ILE A 77 14.09 14.85 -0.79
CA ILE A 77 13.68 13.85 0.19
C ILE A 77 13.00 14.52 1.38
N ASN A 78 13.61 15.57 1.95
CA ASN A 78 13.08 16.27 3.10
C ASN A 78 11.72 16.93 2.81
N THR A 79 11.59 17.56 1.66
CA THR A 79 10.32 18.14 1.20
C THR A 79 9.25 17.07 1.11
N ARG A 80 9.52 15.96 0.42
CA ARG A 80 8.55 14.87 0.25
C ARG A 80 8.18 14.21 1.57
N VAL A 81 9.13 14.02 2.47
CA VAL A 81 8.87 13.48 3.83
C VAL A 81 7.94 14.41 4.60
N SER A 82 8.16 15.73 4.55
CA SER A 82 7.32 16.70 5.26
C SER A 82 5.90 16.73 4.69
N GLU A 83 5.75 16.71 3.37
CA GLU A 83 4.45 16.63 2.69
C GLU A 83 3.66 15.39 3.16
N LEU A 84 4.27 14.21 3.04
CA LEU A 84 3.63 12.95 3.44
C LEU A 84 3.31 12.89 4.93
N ALA A 85 4.22 13.40 5.77
CA ALA A 85 4.00 13.41 7.20
C ALA A 85 2.81 14.30 7.61
N GLY A 86 2.64 15.44 6.93
CA GLY A 86 1.48 16.32 7.10
C GLY A 86 0.19 15.67 6.58
N GLU A 87 0.21 15.15 5.35
CA GLU A 87 -0.94 14.49 4.70
C GLU A 87 -1.48 13.32 5.51
N LEU A 88 -0.58 12.51 6.09
CA LEU A 88 -0.92 11.31 6.84
C LEU A 88 -1.11 11.55 8.35
N GLY A 89 -0.91 12.79 8.83
CA GLY A 89 -1.05 13.14 10.24
C GLY A 89 0.01 12.55 11.15
N VAL A 90 1.22 12.27 10.64
CA VAL A 90 2.33 11.65 11.39
C VAL A 90 3.54 12.58 11.59
N ALA A 91 3.39 13.88 11.36
CA ALA A 91 4.47 14.85 11.45
C ALA A 91 5.12 14.89 12.86
N HIS A 92 4.32 14.72 13.91
CA HIS A 92 4.78 14.69 15.30
C HIS A 92 5.53 13.40 15.68
N LEU A 93 5.60 12.42 14.78
CA LEU A 93 6.21 11.10 14.99
C LEU A 93 7.53 10.93 14.21
N LEU A 94 7.96 11.93 13.44
CA LEU A 94 9.06 11.79 12.47
C LEU A 94 10.36 11.23 13.06
N ASP A 95 10.65 11.50 14.31
CA ASP A 95 11.88 11.07 14.97
C ASP A 95 11.68 9.83 15.87
N ARG A 96 10.47 9.23 15.86
CA ARG A 96 10.17 7.99 16.59
C ARG A 96 10.58 6.75 15.78
N LEU A 97 10.91 5.69 16.53
CA LEU A 97 11.13 4.35 16.00
C LEU A 97 9.79 3.57 15.96
N PRO A 98 9.66 2.55 15.08
CA PRO A 98 8.42 1.78 14.90
C PRO A 98 7.83 1.17 16.18
N GLN A 99 8.68 0.76 17.12
CA GLN A 99 8.27 0.16 18.40
C GLN A 99 7.49 1.11 19.31
N HIS A 100 7.58 2.42 19.06
CA HIS A 100 6.88 3.45 19.82
C HIS A 100 5.63 3.99 19.09
N LEU A 101 5.16 3.29 18.06
CA LEU A 101 3.98 3.65 17.28
C LEU A 101 2.79 2.75 17.63
N SER A 102 1.59 3.32 17.68
CA SER A 102 0.33 2.58 17.71
C SER A 102 0.10 1.80 16.40
N GLY A 103 -0.89 0.89 16.40
CA GLY A 103 -1.26 0.16 15.18
C GLY A 103 -1.65 1.07 14.02
N GLY A 104 -2.51 2.07 14.28
CA GLY A 104 -2.94 3.04 13.28
C GLY A 104 -1.79 3.94 12.78
N GLU A 105 -0.90 4.39 13.68
CA GLU A 105 0.28 5.17 13.31
C GLU A 105 1.23 4.35 12.41
N ARG A 106 1.45 3.07 12.73
CA ARG A 106 2.23 2.16 11.88
C ARG A 106 1.64 2.04 10.49
N GLN A 107 0.32 1.86 10.36
CA GLN A 107 -0.35 1.76 9.07
C GLN A 107 -0.23 3.05 8.25
N ARG A 108 -0.40 4.23 8.88
CA ARG A 108 -0.20 5.52 8.22
C ARG A 108 1.24 5.70 7.71
N VAL A 109 2.23 5.30 8.50
CA VAL A 109 3.65 5.36 8.08
C VAL A 109 3.95 4.35 6.96
N ALA A 110 3.40 3.12 7.02
CA ALA A 110 3.54 2.13 5.96
C ALA A 110 2.92 2.63 4.64
N LEU A 111 1.75 3.27 4.70
CA LEU A 111 1.12 3.93 3.57
C LEU A 111 2.01 5.04 3.00
N GLY A 112 2.56 5.91 3.85
CA GLY A 112 3.45 6.99 3.44
C GLY A 112 4.71 6.48 2.74
N ARG A 113 5.29 5.40 3.25
CA ARG A 113 6.45 4.75 2.60
C ARG A 113 6.10 4.25 1.20
N ALA A 114 4.92 3.67 1.02
CA ALA A 114 4.45 3.20 -0.29
C ALA A 114 4.19 4.38 -1.25
N LEU A 115 3.71 5.51 -0.76
CA LEU A 115 3.40 6.72 -1.53
C LEU A 115 4.64 7.58 -1.87
N ALA A 116 5.75 7.39 -1.15
CA ALA A 116 6.92 8.26 -1.26
C ALA A 116 7.45 8.37 -2.68
N ALA A 117 7.48 7.26 -3.41
CA ALA A 117 7.97 7.19 -4.78
C ALA A 117 6.94 7.62 -5.86
N LYS A 118 5.80 8.18 -5.47
CA LYS A 118 4.69 8.58 -6.36
C LYS A 118 4.26 7.43 -7.28
N PRO A 119 3.78 6.31 -6.72
CA PRO A 119 3.40 5.15 -7.52
C PRO A 119 2.14 5.43 -8.35
N LYS A 120 1.98 4.73 -9.48
CA LYS A 120 0.74 4.74 -10.28
C LYS A 120 -0.31 3.79 -9.73
N VAL A 121 0.13 2.71 -9.08
CA VAL A 121 -0.72 1.68 -8.48
C VAL A 121 -0.32 1.46 -7.04
N LEU A 122 -1.31 1.35 -6.17
CA LEU A 122 -1.15 1.04 -4.75
C LEU A 122 -1.77 -0.33 -4.46
N LEU A 123 -0.98 -1.24 -3.93
CA LEU A 123 -1.44 -2.55 -3.48
C LEU A 123 -1.54 -2.55 -1.96
N LEU A 124 -2.70 -2.94 -1.43
CA LEU A 124 -3.01 -2.93 -0.01
C LEU A 124 -3.46 -4.32 0.42
N ASP A 125 -2.69 -4.98 1.28
CA ASP A 125 -2.99 -6.31 1.79
C ASP A 125 -3.58 -6.20 3.20
N GLU A 126 -4.92 -6.29 3.30
CA GLU A 126 -5.70 -6.20 4.54
C GLU A 126 -5.31 -5.02 5.46
N PRO A 127 -5.17 -3.78 4.95
CA PRO A 127 -4.56 -2.67 5.69
C PRO A 127 -5.37 -2.21 6.91
N LEU A 128 -6.64 -2.61 7.03
CA LEU A 128 -7.53 -2.22 8.12
C LEU A 128 -7.82 -3.36 9.11
N SER A 129 -7.33 -4.57 8.85
CA SER A 129 -7.73 -5.78 9.59
C SER A 129 -7.33 -5.79 11.06
N ALA A 130 -6.25 -5.12 11.43
CA ALA A 130 -5.69 -5.10 12.79
C ALA A 130 -6.12 -3.86 13.61
N LEU A 131 -7.08 -3.06 13.11
CA LEU A 131 -7.51 -1.82 13.73
C LEU A 131 -8.87 -1.97 14.40
N ASP A 132 -9.09 -1.24 15.49
CA ASP A 132 -10.41 -1.04 16.07
C ASP A 132 -11.30 -0.23 15.10
N GLU A 133 -12.60 -0.10 15.42
CA GLU A 133 -13.59 0.46 14.52
C GLU A 133 -13.31 1.95 14.20
N GLU A 134 -12.96 2.76 15.21
CA GLU A 134 -12.70 4.19 15.05
C GLU A 134 -11.47 4.44 14.18
N LEU A 135 -10.36 3.77 14.47
CA LEU A 135 -9.12 3.87 13.68
C LEU A 135 -9.29 3.32 12.26
N ARG A 136 -10.16 2.33 12.09
CA ARG A 136 -10.48 1.76 10.77
C ARG A 136 -11.19 2.78 9.88
N ASP A 137 -12.19 3.48 10.42
CA ASP A 137 -12.96 4.50 9.70
C ASP A 137 -12.07 5.68 9.30
N ASP A 138 -11.23 6.14 10.24
CA ASP A 138 -10.25 7.19 9.99
C ASP A 138 -9.25 6.82 8.89
N LEU A 139 -8.72 5.58 8.91
CA LEU A 139 -7.79 5.14 7.88
C LEU A 139 -8.48 4.88 6.54
N ALA A 140 -9.73 4.42 6.53
CA ALA A 140 -10.53 4.28 5.33
C ALA A 140 -10.78 5.63 4.65
N ALA A 141 -11.14 6.65 5.42
CA ALA A 141 -11.31 8.02 4.93
C ALA A 141 -10.00 8.58 4.36
N LEU A 142 -8.88 8.34 5.05
CA LEU A 142 -7.54 8.74 4.59
C LEU A 142 -7.19 8.06 3.26
N LEU A 143 -7.41 6.76 3.13
CA LEU A 143 -7.15 6.01 1.89
C LEU A 143 -7.93 6.57 0.70
N LYS A 144 -9.23 6.86 0.87
CA LYS A 144 -10.05 7.49 -0.16
C LYS A 144 -9.53 8.86 -0.58
N ARG A 145 -9.14 9.68 0.41
CA ARG A 145 -8.57 11.01 0.14
C ARG A 145 -7.30 10.90 -0.67
N VAL A 146 -6.35 10.10 -0.23
CA VAL A 146 -5.07 9.84 -0.91
C VAL A 146 -5.28 9.35 -2.34
N GLN A 147 -6.20 8.41 -2.54
CA GLN A 147 -6.54 7.88 -3.85
C GLN A 147 -6.97 8.97 -4.82
N ARG A 148 -7.87 9.87 -4.37
CA ARG A 148 -8.39 10.97 -5.18
C ARG A 148 -7.33 12.05 -5.45
N GLU A 149 -6.62 12.48 -4.41
CA GLU A 149 -5.64 13.57 -4.51
C GLU A 149 -4.44 13.21 -5.39
N HIS A 150 -4.01 11.94 -5.34
CA HIS A 150 -2.89 11.46 -6.14
C HIS A 150 -3.28 10.80 -7.47
N GLY A 151 -4.57 10.60 -7.74
CA GLY A 151 -5.05 9.90 -8.94
C GLY A 151 -4.52 8.46 -9.05
N ILE A 152 -4.40 7.76 -7.92
CA ILE A 152 -3.79 6.42 -7.84
C ILE A 152 -4.86 5.35 -8.00
N THR A 153 -4.60 4.35 -8.85
CA THR A 153 -5.38 3.11 -8.86
C THR A 153 -4.98 2.24 -7.67
N ALA A 154 -5.93 1.88 -6.80
CA ALA A 154 -5.67 1.01 -5.67
C ALA A 154 -6.27 -0.37 -5.87
N LEU A 155 -5.48 -1.42 -5.63
CA LEU A 155 -5.96 -2.79 -5.47
C LEU A 155 -5.90 -3.16 -4.00
N HIS A 156 -7.08 -3.30 -3.40
CA HIS A 156 -7.25 -3.57 -1.99
C HIS A 156 -7.68 -5.02 -1.78
N ILE A 157 -6.95 -5.78 -0.97
CA ILE A 157 -7.40 -7.08 -0.46
C ILE A 157 -8.11 -6.84 0.86
N THR A 158 -9.31 -7.39 0.98
CA THR A 158 -10.05 -7.46 2.23
C THR A 158 -10.95 -8.69 2.27
N HIS A 159 -11.27 -9.16 3.46
CA HIS A 159 -12.32 -10.13 3.71
C HIS A 159 -13.60 -9.47 4.27
N SER A 160 -13.55 -8.18 4.58
CA SER A 160 -14.67 -7.39 5.11
C SER A 160 -15.54 -6.84 3.99
N ARG A 161 -16.83 -7.20 4.03
CA ARG A 161 -17.84 -6.62 3.11
C ARG A 161 -18.05 -5.13 3.37
N ALA A 162 -18.00 -4.71 4.63
CA ALA A 162 -18.15 -3.30 5.00
C ALA A 162 -17.01 -2.45 4.41
N GLU A 163 -15.76 -2.91 4.53
CA GLU A 163 -14.62 -2.22 3.91
C GLU A 163 -14.76 -2.17 2.39
N SER A 164 -15.17 -3.28 1.77
CA SER A 164 -15.37 -3.33 0.32
C SER A 164 -16.42 -2.32 -0.13
N ALA A 165 -17.58 -2.28 0.53
CA ALA A 165 -18.66 -1.33 0.23
C ALA A 165 -18.22 0.13 0.45
N THR A 166 -17.31 0.38 1.40
CA THR A 166 -16.82 1.72 1.69
C THR A 166 -15.75 2.17 0.70
N LEU A 167 -14.80 1.30 0.32
CA LEU A 167 -13.58 1.69 -0.39
C LEU A 167 -13.57 1.36 -1.88
N ALA A 168 -14.31 0.36 -2.34
CA ALA A 168 -14.18 -0.15 -3.69
C ALA A 168 -15.16 0.54 -4.67
N ASP A 169 -14.65 0.86 -5.86
CA ASP A 169 -15.47 1.23 -7.01
C ASP A 169 -15.92 -0.05 -7.77
N VAL A 170 -15.09 -1.10 -7.74
CA VAL A 170 -15.36 -2.40 -8.37
C VAL A 170 -14.89 -3.52 -7.45
N VAL A 171 -15.69 -4.57 -7.30
CA VAL A 171 -15.36 -5.71 -6.45
C VAL A 171 -15.05 -6.94 -7.29
N PHE A 172 -13.86 -7.49 -7.08
CA PHE A 172 -13.45 -8.77 -7.64
C PHE A 172 -13.40 -9.84 -6.56
N ARG A 173 -13.72 -11.07 -6.92
CA ARG A 173 -13.63 -12.25 -6.07
C ARG A 173 -12.67 -13.27 -6.65
N LEU A 174 -11.71 -13.71 -5.83
CA LEU A 174 -10.84 -14.84 -6.17
C LEU A 174 -11.47 -16.13 -5.62
N ASP A 175 -11.90 -17.01 -6.52
CA ASP A 175 -12.50 -18.30 -6.20
C ASP A 175 -12.01 -19.38 -7.16
N GLY A 176 -11.61 -20.55 -6.63
CA GLY A 176 -11.10 -21.66 -7.45
C GLY A 176 -9.96 -21.29 -8.39
N GLY A 177 -9.11 -20.31 -8.03
CA GLY A 177 -8.01 -19.82 -8.85
C GLY A 177 -8.43 -18.90 -10.00
N ARG A 178 -9.67 -18.45 -10.02
CA ARG A 178 -10.20 -17.49 -11.01
C ARG A 178 -10.62 -16.19 -10.33
N VAL A 179 -10.36 -15.08 -11.00
CA VAL A 179 -10.86 -13.76 -10.58
C VAL A 179 -12.15 -13.48 -11.34
N VAL A 180 -13.22 -13.22 -10.62
CA VAL A 180 -14.54 -12.91 -11.15
C VAL A 180 -14.98 -11.56 -10.59
N GLU A 181 -15.47 -10.68 -11.44
CA GLU A 181 -16.13 -9.45 -11.01
C GLU A 181 -17.45 -9.81 -10.32
N THR A 182 -17.68 -9.24 -9.17
CA THR A 182 -18.92 -9.45 -8.42
C THR A 182 -19.83 -8.27 -8.76
N PRO A 183 -20.98 -8.46 -9.40
CA PRO A 183 -21.94 -7.38 -9.54
C PRO A 183 -22.41 -6.95 -8.15
N ASP A 184 -22.66 -5.66 -7.98
CA ASP A 184 -23.21 -5.01 -6.78
C ASP A 184 -24.50 -5.68 -6.28
#